data_20c3a14855c2bf5ac974ffafe7df6632
#
_entry.id   20c3a14855c2bf5ac974ffafe7df6632
#
_cell.length_a   1.000
_cell.length_b   1.000
_cell.length_c   1.000
_cell.angle_alpha   90.00
_cell.angle_beta   90.00
_cell.angle_gamma   90.00
#
_symmetry.space_group_name_H-M   'P 1'
#
loop_
_entity.id
_entity.type
_entity.pdbx_description
1 polymer ?
#
loop_
_entity_poly.entity_id
_entity_poly.type
_entity_poly.pdbx_seq_one_letter_code
_entity_poly.pdbx_strand_id
1 'polypeptide(L)'
;MSNEHTVKSYEEELQNLKDSLIKMGSLTESQMSDSMDAIIKVDKDSIDKIIKSDDEINKFRSVIDIQIMNLLVKRAPMAIDLRETISSLKISQDLELSLIHISEPTRQSP
;
A
#
# COMPACT_ATOMS: atom_id res chain seq x y z
N MET A 1 -18.03 26.99 -12.26
CA MET A 1 -18.44 26.64 -10.91
C MET A 1 -18.09 25.21 -10.54
N SER A 2 -18.58 24.26 -11.28
CA SER A 2 -18.30 22.84 -11.01
C SER A 2 -16.85 22.46 -11.20
N ASN A 3 -16.13 23.14 -12.12
CA ASN A 3 -14.74 22.78 -12.42
C ASN A 3 -13.79 23.02 -11.24
N GLU A 4 -13.89 24.15 -10.58
CA GLU A 4 -13.05 24.44 -9.43
C GLU A 4 -13.31 23.48 -8.28
N HIS A 5 -14.57 23.21 -8.03
CA HIS A 5 -14.98 22.30 -6.97
C HIS A 5 -14.51 20.88 -7.28
N THR A 6 -14.61 20.48 -8.52
CA THR A 6 -14.20 19.14 -8.97
C THR A 6 -12.69 18.97 -8.89
N VAL A 7 -11.93 19.97 -9.35
CA VAL A 7 -10.47 19.94 -9.31
C VAL A 7 -9.98 19.88 -7.87
N LYS A 8 -10.58 20.66 -6.98
CA LYS A 8 -10.21 20.66 -5.58
C LYS A 8 -10.49 19.30 -4.92
N SER A 9 -11.63 18.71 -5.23
CA SER A 9 -11.99 17.39 -4.73
C SER A 9 -11.00 16.34 -5.23
N TYR A 10 -10.60 16.41 -6.48
CA TYR A 10 -9.62 15.50 -7.04
C TYR A 10 -8.26 15.64 -6.35
N GLU A 11 -7.82 16.87 -6.13
CA GLU A 11 -6.56 17.12 -5.45
C GLU A 11 -6.56 16.56 -4.03
N GLU A 12 -7.66 16.69 -3.32
CA GLU A 12 -7.81 16.13 -1.98
C GLU A 12 -7.75 14.61 -2.01
N GLU A 13 -8.46 13.98 -2.96
CA GLU A 13 -8.45 12.54 -3.10
C GLU A 13 -7.07 12.01 -3.47
N LEU A 14 -6.38 12.73 -4.35
CA LEU A 14 -5.02 12.37 -4.76
C LEU A 14 -4.06 12.49 -3.57
N GLN A 15 -4.19 13.55 -2.78
CA GLN A 15 -3.38 13.72 -1.58
C GLN A 15 -3.65 12.60 -0.56
N ASN A 16 -4.91 12.24 -0.38
CA ASN A 16 -5.28 11.13 0.49
C ASN A 16 -4.65 9.82 0.03
N LEU A 17 -4.63 9.59 -1.28
CA LEU A 17 -3.97 8.41 -1.84
C LEU A 17 -2.47 8.43 -1.57
N LYS A 18 -1.83 9.57 -1.76
CA LYS A 18 -0.39 9.72 -1.46
C LYS A 18 -0.11 9.44 0.01
N ASP A 19 -0.94 9.95 0.90
CA ASP A 19 -0.80 9.72 2.34
C ASP A 19 -0.96 8.24 2.66
N SER A 20 -1.91 7.57 2.01
CA SER A 20 -2.12 6.12 2.20
C SER A 20 -0.91 5.31 1.74
N LEU A 21 -0.30 5.70 0.63
CA LEU A 21 0.89 5.02 0.12
C LEU A 21 2.08 5.19 1.06
N ILE A 22 2.23 6.39 1.61
CA ILE A 22 3.29 6.65 2.59
C ILE A 22 3.08 5.80 3.84
N LYS A 23 1.84 5.72 4.30
CA LYS A 23 1.51 4.90 5.47
C LYS A 23 1.74 3.42 5.22
N MET A 24 1.40 2.95 4.03
CA MET A 24 1.67 1.56 3.66
C MET A 24 3.17 1.28 3.66
N GLY A 25 3.97 2.22 3.17
CA GLY A 25 5.42 2.12 3.24
C GLY A 25 5.93 1.98 4.67
N SER A 26 5.40 2.79 5.58
CA SER A 26 5.77 2.71 7.01
C SER A 26 5.38 1.38 7.64
N LEU A 27 4.18 0.89 7.32
CA LEU A 27 3.73 -0.40 7.83
C LEU A 27 4.61 -1.55 7.31
N THR A 28 4.99 -1.48 6.05
CA THR A 28 5.87 -2.47 5.43
C THR A 28 7.23 -2.48 6.11
N GLU A 29 7.81 -1.30 6.32
CA GLU A 29 9.09 -1.15 6.98
C GLU A 29 9.04 -1.70 8.41
N SER A 30 7.99 -1.39 9.14
CA SER A 30 7.78 -1.91 10.49
C SER A 30 7.67 -3.42 10.50
N GLN A 31 6.98 -4.01 9.53
CA GLN A 31 6.85 -5.45 9.44
C GLN A 31 8.19 -6.12 9.12
N MET A 32 9.00 -5.48 8.29
CA MET A 32 10.35 -5.99 8.01
C MET A 32 11.17 -6.07 9.29
N SER A 33 11.12 -5.03 10.11
CA SER A 33 11.83 -5.00 11.38
C SER A 33 11.32 -6.08 12.33
N ASP A 34 10.00 -6.24 12.43
CA ASP A 34 9.39 -7.25 13.28
C ASP A 34 9.74 -8.66 12.81
N SER A 35 9.82 -8.87 11.51
CA SER A 35 10.22 -10.17 10.94
C SER A 35 11.65 -10.52 11.31
N MET A 36 12.55 -9.55 11.26
CA MET A 36 13.93 -9.76 11.69
C MET A 36 14.00 -10.14 13.17
N ASP A 37 13.23 -9.45 14.01
CA ASP A 37 13.16 -9.75 15.43
C ASP A 37 12.63 -11.17 15.67
N ALA A 38 11.62 -11.57 14.91
CA ALA A 38 11.04 -12.91 15.04
C ALA A 38 12.03 -14.00 14.66
N ILE A 39 12.86 -13.76 13.64
CA ILE A 39 13.90 -14.71 13.24
C ILE A 39 14.91 -14.88 14.36
N ILE A 40 15.24 -13.81 15.04
CA ILE A 40 16.22 -13.84 16.14
C ILE A 40 15.62 -14.47 17.39
N LYS A 41 14.43 -14.07 17.80
CA LYS A 41 13.80 -14.47 19.06
C LYS A 41 13.03 -15.78 18.98
N VAL A 42 12.39 -16.04 17.85
CA VAL A 42 11.57 -17.23 17.59
C VAL A 42 10.61 -17.52 18.74
N ASP A 43 9.83 -16.51 19.13
CA ASP A 43 8.83 -16.69 20.17
C ASP A 43 7.43 -16.43 19.62
N LYS A 44 6.41 -16.87 20.37
CA LYS A 44 5.03 -16.78 19.94
C LYS A 44 4.58 -15.33 19.79
N ASP A 45 5.00 -14.45 20.69
CA ASP A 45 4.58 -13.06 20.67
C ASP A 45 5.09 -12.36 19.41
N SER A 46 6.32 -12.60 19.01
CA SER A 46 6.89 -12.04 17.80
C SER A 46 6.16 -12.53 16.55
N ILE A 47 5.82 -13.81 16.52
CA ILE A 47 5.10 -14.42 15.40
C ILE A 47 3.69 -13.85 15.31
N ASP A 48 2.97 -13.75 16.42
CA ASP A 48 1.62 -13.17 16.47
C ASP A 48 1.64 -11.72 16.00
N LYS A 49 2.67 -10.97 16.37
CA LYS A 49 2.82 -9.59 15.96
C LYS A 49 2.96 -9.46 14.43
N ILE A 50 3.72 -10.36 13.83
CA ILE A 50 3.90 -10.38 12.37
C ILE A 50 2.60 -10.70 11.67
N ILE A 51 1.87 -11.71 12.16
CA ILE A 51 0.58 -12.09 11.58
C ILE A 51 -0.40 -10.92 11.62
N LYS A 52 -0.43 -10.22 12.75
CA LYS A 52 -1.30 -9.05 12.91
C LYS A 52 -0.90 -7.93 11.96
N SER A 53 0.39 -7.66 11.81
CA SER A 53 0.90 -6.65 10.88
C SER A 53 0.52 -6.97 9.44
N ASP A 54 0.62 -8.24 9.05
CA ASP A 54 0.25 -8.69 7.72
C ASP A 54 -1.21 -8.40 7.42
N ASP A 55 -2.10 -8.68 8.37
CA ASP A 55 -3.52 -8.36 8.26
C ASP A 55 -3.75 -6.87 8.08
N GLU A 56 -3.06 -6.05 8.86
CA GLU A 56 -3.19 -4.59 8.76
C GLU A 56 -2.75 -4.07 7.40
N ILE A 57 -1.65 -4.59 6.87
CA ILE A 57 -1.15 -4.19 5.56
C ILE A 57 -2.12 -4.60 4.47
N ASN A 58 -2.68 -5.81 4.55
CA ASN A 58 -3.66 -6.28 3.58
C ASN A 58 -4.93 -5.43 3.59
N LYS A 59 -5.41 -5.06 4.76
CA LYS A 59 -6.57 -4.18 4.89
C LYS A 59 -6.27 -2.81 4.30
N PHE A 60 -5.08 -2.30 4.55
CA PHE A 60 -4.68 -1.00 4.05
C PHE A 60 -4.56 -1.01 2.52
N ARG A 61 -4.03 -2.10 1.96
CA ARG A 61 -3.99 -2.27 0.51
C ARG A 61 -5.39 -2.19 -0.09
N SER A 62 -6.37 -2.83 0.55
CA SER A 62 -7.75 -2.77 0.08
C SER A 62 -8.28 -1.34 0.08
N VAL A 63 -7.94 -0.56 1.10
CA VAL A 63 -8.32 0.86 1.15
C VAL A 63 -7.71 1.63 -0.02
N ILE A 64 -6.43 1.38 -0.30
CA ILE A 64 -5.74 2.03 -1.42
C ILE A 64 -6.39 1.66 -2.75
N ASP A 65 -6.71 0.39 -2.95
CA ASP A 65 -7.36 -0.07 -4.17
C ASP A 65 -8.71 0.64 -4.38
N ILE A 66 -9.48 0.82 -3.31
CA ILE A 66 -10.75 1.54 -3.37
C ILE A 66 -10.52 3.01 -3.72
N GLN A 67 -9.52 3.64 -3.12
CA GLN A 67 -9.18 5.03 -3.43
C GLN A 67 -8.79 5.19 -4.90
N ILE A 68 -8.01 4.27 -5.43
CA ILE A 68 -7.60 4.27 -6.84
C ILE A 68 -8.82 4.10 -7.75
N MET A 69 -9.69 3.13 -7.44
CA MET A 69 -10.90 2.92 -8.22
C MET A 69 -11.79 4.14 -8.23
N ASN A 70 -11.96 4.79 -7.09
CA ASN A 70 -12.74 6.02 -7.00
C ASN A 70 -12.16 7.14 -7.88
N LEU A 71 -10.84 7.28 -7.88
CA LEU A 71 -10.16 8.25 -8.73
C LEU A 71 -10.38 7.93 -10.21
N LEU A 72 -10.26 6.66 -10.59
CA LEU A 72 -10.46 6.24 -11.98
C LEU A 72 -11.89 6.51 -12.44
N VAL A 73 -12.88 6.19 -11.63
CA VAL A 73 -14.28 6.43 -11.97
C VAL A 73 -14.56 7.92 -12.17
N LYS A 74 -14.01 8.74 -11.28
CA LYS A 74 -14.26 10.18 -11.33
C LYS A 74 -13.44 10.90 -12.40
N ARG A 75 -12.27 10.37 -12.73
CA ARG A 75 -11.31 11.07 -13.59
C ARG A 75 -10.91 10.30 -14.84
N ALA A 76 -11.65 9.27 -15.18
CA ALA A 76 -11.36 8.45 -16.35
C ALA A 76 -11.12 9.25 -17.64
N PRO A 77 -11.84 10.35 -17.89
CA PRO A 77 -11.61 11.14 -19.11
C PRO A 77 -10.29 11.89 -19.14
N MET A 78 -9.58 12.00 -18.03
CA MET A 78 -8.37 12.83 -17.94
C MET A 78 -7.13 11.93 -17.97
N ALA A 79 -6.45 11.92 -19.11
CA ALA A 79 -5.32 11.00 -19.35
C ALA A 79 -4.18 11.18 -18.35
N ILE A 80 -3.91 12.41 -17.92
CA ILE A 80 -2.84 12.68 -16.95
C ILE A 80 -3.17 12.05 -15.59
N ASP A 81 -4.41 12.24 -15.16
CA ASP A 81 -4.87 11.70 -13.89
C ASP A 81 -4.85 10.18 -13.90
N LEU A 82 -5.22 9.60 -15.03
CA LEU A 82 -5.21 8.16 -15.20
C LEU A 82 -3.79 7.61 -15.07
N ARG A 83 -2.82 8.29 -15.66
CA ARG A 83 -1.43 7.87 -15.59
C ARG A 83 -0.91 7.88 -14.15
N GLU A 84 -1.20 8.93 -13.40
CA GLU A 84 -0.79 9.01 -12.00
C GLU A 84 -1.43 7.92 -11.16
N THR A 85 -2.70 7.66 -11.40
CA THR A 85 -3.44 6.63 -10.66
C THR A 85 -2.90 5.24 -10.93
N ILE A 86 -2.59 4.92 -12.16
CA ILE A 86 -2.00 3.63 -12.53
C ILE A 86 -0.63 3.46 -11.88
N SER A 87 0.18 4.52 -11.86
CA SER A 87 1.48 4.48 -11.20
C SER A 87 1.35 4.20 -9.70
N SER A 88 0.35 4.80 -9.06
CA SER A 88 0.09 4.58 -7.63
C SER A 88 -0.31 3.13 -7.34
N LEU A 89 -1.14 2.55 -8.21
CA LEU A 89 -1.53 1.16 -8.08
C LEU A 89 -0.30 0.23 -8.18
N LYS A 90 0.59 0.50 -9.09
CA LYS A 90 1.80 -0.28 -9.25
C LYS A 90 2.69 -0.21 -8.02
N ILE A 91 2.84 0.97 -7.44
CA ILE A 91 3.62 1.14 -6.21
C ILE A 91 3.04 0.30 -5.07
N SER A 92 1.72 0.31 -4.90
CA SER A 92 1.05 -0.47 -3.88
C SER A 92 1.31 -1.96 -4.05
N GLN A 93 1.22 -2.46 -5.27
CA GLN A 93 1.49 -3.86 -5.58
C GLN A 93 2.95 -4.22 -5.33
N ASP A 94 3.87 -3.34 -5.70
CA ASP A 94 5.30 -3.57 -5.50
C ASP A 94 5.65 -3.65 -4.02
N LEU A 95 5.04 -2.84 -3.17
CA LEU A 95 5.24 -2.90 -1.73
C LEU A 95 4.78 -4.24 -1.16
N GLU A 96 3.63 -4.73 -1.62
CA GLU A 96 3.11 -6.01 -1.19
C GLU A 96 4.02 -7.16 -1.62
N LEU A 97 4.51 -7.12 -2.85
CA LEU A 97 5.44 -8.13 -3.37
C LEU A 97 6.76 -8.14 -2.59
N SER A 98 7.22 -6.99 -2.17
CA SER A 98 8.43 -6.89 -1.35
C SER A 98 8.28 -7.66 -0.05
N LEU A 99 7.11 -7.59 0.58
CA LEU A 99 6.83 -8.35 1.79
C LEU A 99 6.85 -9.84 1.55
N ILE A 100 6.28 -10.28 0.44
CA ILE A 100 6.27 -11.70 0.07
C ILE A 100 7.69 -12.21 -0.07
N HIS A 101 8.56 -11.46 -0.71
CA HIS A 101 9.97 -11.83 -0.87
C HIS A 101 10.69 -11.98 0.46
N ILE A 102 10.40 -11.11 1.40
CA ILE A 102 11.02 -11.17 2.72
C ILE A 102 10.50 -12.35 3.51
N SER A 103 9.22 -12.66 3.38
CA SER A 103 8.58 -13.74 4.12
C SER A 103 8.97 -15.13 3.62
N GLU A 104 9.42 -15.25 2.38
CA GLU A 104 9.75 -16.54 1.76
C GLU A 104 11.15 -16.57 1.17
N PRO A 105 12.18 -16.31 1.97
CA PRO A 105 13.56 -16.27 1.43
C PRO A 105 14.03 -17.59 0.86
N THR A 106 13.52 -18.71 1.37
CA THR A 106 13.93 -20.04 0.93
C THR A 106 13.47 -20.39 -0.48
N ARG A 107 12.45 -19.73 -0.99
CA ARG A 107 11.97 -19.95 -2.36
C ARG A 107 12.91 -19.38 -3.41
N GLN A 108 13.83 -18.55 -3.00
CA GLN A 108 14.76 -17.90 -3.90
C GLN A 108 16.05 -18.68 -4.05
N SER A 109 16.19 -19.76 -3.35
CA SER A 109 17.38 -20.60 -3.49
C SER A 109 17.39 -21.26 -4.86
N PRO A 110 18.50 -21.21 -5.55
CA PRO A 110 18.64 -21.86 -6.83
C PRO A 110 18.56 -23.38 -6.72
#